data_546df8e5cd89b742d3895990c232697e
#
_entry.id   546df8e5cd89b742d3895990c232697e
#
_cell.length_a   1.000
_cell.length_b   1.000
_cell.length_c   1.000
_cell.angle_alpha   90.00
_cell.angle_beta   90.00
_cell.angle_gamma   90.00
#
_symmetry.space_group_name_H-M   'P 1'
#
loop_
_entity.id
_entity.type
_entity.pdbx_description
1 polymer ?
#
loop_
_entity_poly.entity_id
_entity_poly.type
_entity_poly.pdbx_seq_one_letter_code
_entity_poly.pdbx_strand_id
1 'polypeptide(L)'
;MELKTECLPAGVLGYKACKYKAKDWDSTKYRSEATNNDEWSGFYTGSTETLTFGYMPDCTDNQGNGTAYLNIVNITTAARIIVCQDERFKSPVQDKTALLNEIKEALRRIEIPVADSDLLIPTLARYRFYFKCYNNEDSNDMEIIIPNDLVDNVALQSYKQQIFINGVGQTLTKYVK
;
A
#
# COMPACT_ATOMS: atom_id res chain seq x y z
N MET A 1 -18.00 -14.52 -4.49
CA MET A 1 -17.15 -13.29 -4.54
C MET A 1 -16.79 -12.96 -5.97
N GLU A 2 -16.88 -11.71 -6.32
CA GLU A 2 -16.48 -11.19 -7.62
C GLU A 2 -15.23 -10.31 -7.46
N LEU A 3 -14.18 -10.59 -8.22
CA LEU A 3 -13.00 -9.75 -8.32
C LEU A 3 -13.02 -9.02 -9.68
N LYS A 4 -12.57 -7.78 -9.66
CA LYS A 4 -12.41 -6.99 -10.88
C LYS A 4 -10.93 -6.87 -11.23
N THR A 5 -10.62 -6.90 -12.50
CA THR A 5 -9.28 -6.63 -13.00
C THR A 5 -9.30 -5.30 -13.74
N GLU A 6 -8.41 -4.40 -13.37
CA GLU A 6 -8.27 -3.08 -13.99
C GLU A 6 -6.85 -2.88 -14.51
N CYS A 7 -6.72 -2.09 -15.56
CA CYS A 7 -5.43 -1.60 -16.05
C CYS A 7 -5.29 -0.13 -15.68
N LEU A 8 -4.17 0.20 -15.04
CA LEU A 8 -3.84 1.57 -14.66
C LEU A 8 -2.73 2.09 -15.55
N PRO A 9 -2.88 3.30 -16.14
CA PRO A 9 -1.79 3.91 -16.89
C PRO A 9 -0.65 4.35 -15.96
N ALA A 10 0.54 4.56 -16.51
CA ALA A 10 1.61 5.23 -15.78
C ALA A 10 1.13 6.59 -15.26
N GLY A 11 1.60 6.99 -14.09
CA GLY A 11 1.20 8.23 -13.45
C GLY A 11 0.93 8.06 -11.95
N VAL A 12 0.12 8.96 -11.39
CA VAL A 12 -0.21 8.96 -9.97
C VAL A 12 -1.07 7.76 -9.62
N LEU A 13 -0.57 6.95 -8.68
CA LEU A 13 -1.30 5.82 -8.12
C LEU A 13 -2.02 6.19 -6.83
N GLY A 14 -1.39 6.97 -5.98
CA GLY A 14 -1.92 7.34 -4.67
C GLY A 14 -0.89 8.08 -3.83
N TYR A 15 -0.96 7.88 -2.51
CA TYR A 15 -0.20 8.62 -1.51
C TYR A 15 0.41 7.69 -0.46
N LYS A 16 1.55 8.09 0.09
CA LYS A 16 2.21 7.35 1.18
C LYS A 16 2.89 8.30 2.14
N ALA A 17 2.65 8.11 3.44
CA ALA A 17 3.42 8.76 4.49
C ALA A 17 4.71 7.99 4.73
N CYS A 18 5.83 8.71 4.79
CA CYS A 18 7.16 8.14 5.00
C CYS A 18 7.96 8.97 5.99
N LYS A 19 8.88 8.31 6.69
CA LYS A 19 9.89 9.00 7.52
C LYS A 19 11.09 9.51 6.71
N TYR A 20 11.13 9.21 5.41
CA TYR A 20 12.20 9.64 4.52
C TYR A 20 11.61 10.46 3.35
N LYS A 21 12.45 11.33 2.79
CA LYS A 21 12.11 12.13 1.60
C LYS A 21 12.13 11.27 0.35
N ALA A 22 11.37 11.67 -0.65
CA ALA A 22 11.33 10.97 -1.94
C ALA A 22 12.72 10.83 -2.59
N LYS A 23 13.58 11.84 -2.46
CA LYS A 23 14.95 11.79 -3.00
C LYS A 23 15.81 10.68 -2.38
N ASP A 24 15.45 10.21 -1.19
CA ASP A 24 16.15 9.14 -0.49
C ASP A 24 15.52 7.76 -0.78
N TRP A 25 14.47 7.71 -1.62
CA TRP A 25 13.84 6.47 -2.03
C TRP A 25 14.73 5.67 -2.96
N ASP A 26 14.96 4.42 -2.58
CA ASP A 26 15.69 3.44 -3.36
C ASP A 26 14.93 2.13 -3.34
N SER A 27 14.33 1.75 -4.47
CA SER A 27 13.53 0.54 -4.59
C SER A 27 14.36 -0.73 -4.35
N THR A 28 15.62 -0.72 -4.76
CA THR A 28 16.52 -1.86 -4.56
C THR A 28 16.80 -2.08 -3.08
N LYS A 29 17.09 -1.00 -2.34
CA LYS A 29 17.29 -1.06 -0.90
C LYS A 29 16.02 -1.51 -0.17
N TYR A 30 14.88 -0.92 -0.52
CA TYR A 30 13.58 -1.33 0.02
C TYR A 30 13.35 -2.82 -0.16
N ARG A 31 13.53 -3.32 -1.38
CA ARG A 31 13.31 -4.72 -1.71
C ARG A 31 14.25 -5.67 -0.97
N SER A 32 15.50 -5.25 -0.72
CA SER A 32 16.46 -6.05 0.05
C SER A 32 16.10 -6.17 1.53
N GLU A 33 15.38 -5.20 2.08
CA GLU A 33 14.95 -5.16 3.48
C GLU A 33 13.53 -5.68 3.70
N ALA A 34 12.70 -5.70 2.65
CA ALA A 34 11.32 -6.15 2.71
C ALA A 34 11.24 -7.67 2.83
N THR A 35 10.23 -8.14 3.55
CA THR A 35 9.94 -9.57 3.70
C THR A 35 8.66 -9.95 2.98
N ASN A 36 8.64 -11.18 2.43
CA ASN A 36 7.46 -11.78 1.78
C ASN A 36 7.01 -12.99 2.58
N ASN A 37 6.76 -12.80 3.89
CA ASN A 37 6.53 -13.87 4.84
C ASN A 37 5.08 -14.00 5.31
N ASP A 38 4.17 -13.16 4.81
CA ASP A 38 2.75 -13.26 5.10
C ASP A 38 1.90 -12.94 3.86
N GLU A 39 0.60 -13.20 3.98
CA GLU A 39 -0.39 -13.04 2.90
C GLU A 39 -0.48 -11.61 2.35
N TRP A 40 -0.16 -10.62 3.19
CA TRP A 40 -0.36 -9.20 2.91
C TRP A 40 0.95 -8.43 2.79
N SER A 41 2.06 -9.11 2.65
CA SER A 41 3.38 -8.49 2.47
C SER A 41 3.44 -7.67 1.18
N GLY A 42 3.72 -6.38 1.31
CA GLY A 42 3.81 -5.49 0.15
C GLY A 42 4.09 -4.04 0.53
N PHE A 43 4.15 -3.19 -0.48
CA PHE A 43 4.27 -1.75 -0.35
C PHE A 43 2.87 -1.14 -0.40
N TYR A 44 2.45 -0.50 0.69
CA TYR A 44 1.10 0.03 0.86
C TYR A 44 1.01 1.47 0.38
N THR A 45 -0.04 1.76 -0.40
CA THR A 45 -0.33 3.08 -0.95
C THR A 45 -1.79 3.42 -0.67
N GLY A 46 -2.06 4.55 -0.03
CA GLY A 46 -3.42 5.04 0.20
C GLY A 46 -4.00 5.63 -1.08
N SER A 47 -5.26 5.34 -1.38
CA SER A 47 -5.94 5.89 -2.57
C SER A 47 -6.29 7.36 -2.43
N THR A 48 -6.35 7.89 -1.20
CA THR A 48 -6.65 9.29 -0.91
C THR A 48 -5.58 9.93 -0.02
N GLU A 49 -5.43 11.24 -0.14
CA GLU A 49 -4.56 12.02 0.74
C GLU A 49 -5.04 11.94 2.19
N THR A 50 -6.34 12.00 2.42
CA THR A 50 -6.96 11.97 3.76
C THR A 50 -6.63 10.67 4.50
N LEU A 51 -6.74 9.52 3.85
CA LEU A 51 -6.37 8.24 4.43
C LEU A 51 -4.90 8.24 4.87
N THR A 52 -4.04 8.80 4.03
CA THR A 52 -2.59 8.79 4.26
C THR A 52 -2.17 9.69 5.41
N PHE A 53 -2.88 10.79 5.67
CA PHE A 53 -2.61 11.65 6.83
C PHE A 53 -2.68 10.90 8.15
N GLY A 54 -3.57 9.92 8.28
CA GLY A 54 -3.70 9.11 9.48
C GLY A 54 -2.45 8.31 9.84
N TYR A 55 -1.59 8.04 8.86
CA TYR A 55 -0.34 7.28 9.06
C TYR A 55 0.89 8.15 9.30
N MET A 56 0.79 9.47 9.23
CA MET A 56 1.93 10.36 9.46
C MET A 56 2.53 10.23 10.87
N PRO A 57 1.75 10.09 11.95
CA PRO A 57 2.32 9.85 13.27
C PRO A 57 3.18 8.60 13.37
N ASP A 58 2.87 7.57 12.60
CA ASP A 58 3.63 6.31 12.59
C ASP A 58 5.01 6.43 11.94
N CYS A 59 5.28 7.57 11.31
CA CYS A 59 6.57 7.86 10.69
C CYS A 59 7.57 8.51 11.65
N THR A 60 7.24 8.62 12.93
CA THR A 60 8.09 9.22 13.96
C THR A 60 8.84 8.14 14.76
N ASP A 61 9.78 8.57 15.61
CA ASP A 61 10.50 7.66 16.50
C ASP A 61 9.62 7.18 17.67
N ASN A 62 10.17 6.35 18.56
CA ASN A 62 9.45 5.78 19.70
C ASN A 62 8.96 6.82 20.71
N GLN A 63 9.52 8.04 20.69
CA GLN A 63 9.11 9.15 21.57
C GLN A 63 8.14 10.09 20.88
N GLY A 64 7.75 9.81 19.65
CA GLY A 64 6.86 10.66 18.88
C GLY A 64 7.55 11.88 18.27
N ASN A 65 8.86 11.82 18.04
CA ASN A 65 9.65 12.89 17.46
C ASN A 65 10.08 12.54 16.04
N GLY A 66 10.13 13.54 15.19
CA GLY A 66 10.63 13.40 13.83
C GLY A 66 9.83 14.20 12.83
N THR A 67 10.20 14.06 11.56
CA THR A 67 9.49 14.67 10.44
C THR A 67 8.88 13.58 9.57
N ALA A 68 7.58 13.66 9.38
CA ALA A 68 6.86 12.81 8.43
C ALA A 68 6.71 13.54 7.09
N TYR A 69 6.89 12.80 6.01
CA TYR A 69 6.73 13.32 4.64
C TYR A 69 5.53 12.66 3.98
N LEU A 70 4.71 13.46 3.33
CA LEU A 70 3.63 12.97 2.50
C LEU A 70 4.13 12.93 1.05
N ASN A 71 4.09 11.75 0.48
CA ASN A 71 4.60 11.50 -0.86
C ASN A 71 3.46 11.13 -1.81
N ILE A 72 3.52 11.67 -3.02
CA ILE A 72 2.77 11.14 -4.15
C ILE A 72 3.48 9.89 -4.62
N VAL A 73 2.72 8.81 -4.80
CA VAL A 73 3.22 7.54 -5.35
C VAL A 73 2.87 7.50 -6.82
N ASN A 74 3.89 7.48 -7.67
CA ASN A 74 3.75 7.33 -9.12
C ASN A 74 4.18 5.93 -9.54
N ILE A 75 3.56 5.40 -10.57
CA ILE A 75 4.07 4.23 -11.28
C ILE A 75 4.62 4.66 -12.63
N THR A 76 5.78 4.12 -12.99
CA THR A 76 6.53 4.53 -14.18
C THR A 76 6.06 3.83 -15.44
N THR A 77 5.40 2.68 -15.31
CA THR A 77 4.77 1.93 -16.40
C THR A 77 3.36 1.53 -16.00
N ALA A 78 2.51 1.24 -16.99
CA ALA A 78 1.16 0.76 -16.74
C ALA A 78 1.17 -0.52 -15.89
N ALA A 79 0.18 -0.66 -15.02
CA ALA A 79 0.04 -1.80 -14.11
C ALA A 79 -1.35 -2.42 -14.20
N ARG A 80 -1.42 -3.72 -13.89
CA ARG A 80 -2.69 -4.43 -13.71
C ARG A 80 -2.98 -4.54 -12.22
N ILE A 81 -4.23 -4.42 -11.86
CA ILE A 81 -4.65 -4.45 -10.46
C ILE A 81 -5.88 -5.33 -10.27
N ILE A 82 -5.86 -6.15 -9.22
CA ILE A 82 -7.02 -6.89 -8.74
C ILE A 82 -7.74 -6.01 -7.74
N VAL A 83 -9.03 -5.75 -7.97
CA VAL A 83 -9.87 -4.95 -7.07
C VAL A 83 -10.83 -5.86 -6.34
N CYS A 84 -10.77 -5.84 -5.01
CA CYS A 84 -11.66 -6.57 -4.12
C CYS A 84 -12.42 -5.60 -3.22
N GLN A 85 -13.70 -5.40 -3.51
CA GLN A 85 -14.58 -4.49 -2.76
C GLN A 85 -15.43 -5.25 -1.74
N ASP A 86 -14.80 -6.01 -0.86
CA ASP A 86 -15.48 -6.77 0.18
C ASP A 86 -15.51 -6.00 1.50
N GLU A 87 -16.70 -5.83 2.07
CA GLU A 87 -16.92 -5.07 3.31
C GLU A 87 -16.18 -5.65 4.51
N ARG A 88 -15.84 -6.94 4.49
CA ARG A 88 -15.12 -7.59 5.59
C ARG A 88 -13.70 -7.00 5.79
N PHE A 89 -13.12 -6.36 4.78
CA PHE A 89 -11.85 -5.66 4.94
C PHE A 89 -11.92 -4.49 5.92
N LYS A 90 -13.09 -3.87 6.07
CA LYS A 90 -13.26 -2.66 6.88
C LYS A 90 -13.19 -2.92 8.39
N SER A 91 -13.30 -4.17 8.83
CA SER A 91 -13.23 -4.51 10.24
C SER A 91 -11.82 -4.92 10.65
N PRO A 92 -11.13 -4.15 11.54
CA PRO A 92 -9.78 -4.50 11.99
C PRO A 92 -9.74 -5.72 12.90
N VAL A 93 -10.86 -6.06 13.54
CA VAL A 93 -10.95 -7.15 14.54
C VAL A 93 -11.49 -8.45 13.97
N GLN A 94 -11.93 -8.46 12.73
CA GLN A 94 -12.49 -9.66 12.11
C GLN A 94 -11.39 -10.60 11.64
N ASP A 95 -11.57 -11.89 11.92
CA ASP A 95 -10.74 -12.94 11.31
C ASP A 95 -11.01 -12.98 9.80
N LYS A 96 -9.98 -12.77 9.01
CA LYS A 96 -10.07 -12.70 7.54
C LYS A 96 -9.69 -14.01 6.83
N THR A 97 -9.57 -15.11 7.57
CA THR A 97 -9.17 -16.40 6.97
C THR A 97 -10.16 -16.87 5.89
N ALA A 98 -11.47 -16.81 6.18
CA ALA A 98 -12.50 -17.17 5.20
C ALA A 98 -12.48 -16.25 3.97
N LEU A 99 -12.33 -14.95 4.19
CA LEU A 99 -12.22 -13.96 3.12
C LEU A 99 -11.00 -14.26 2.23
N LEU A 100 -9.86 -14.56 2.83
CA LEU A 100 -8.63 -14.90 2.10
C LEU A 100 -8.82 -16.13 1.22
N ASN A 101 -9.44 -17.18 1.75
CA ASN A 101 -9.71 -18.39 0.99
C ASN A 101 -10.66 -18.13 -0.19
N GLU A 102 -11.68 -17.31 0.00
CA GLU A 102 -12.60 -16.90 -1.07
C GLU A 102 -11.90 -16.08 -2.15
N ILE A 103 -10.96 -15.20 -1.77
CA ILE A 103 -10.16 -14.44 -2.73
C ILE A 103 -9.31 -15.38 -3.58
N LYS A 104 -8.62 -16.32 -2.96
CA LYS A 104 -7.78 -17.29 -3.69
C LYS A 104 -8.61 -18.14 -4.65
N GLU A 105 -9.79 -18.57 -4.22
CA GLU A 105 -10.72 -19.31 -5.08
C GLU A 105 -11.19 -18.45 -6.27
N ALA A 106 -11.56 -17.20 -6.01
CA ALA A 106 -11.99 -16.27 -7.07
C ALA A 106 -10.86 -15.97 -8.07
N LEU A 107 -9.60 -15.88 -7.60
CA LEU A 107 -8.44 -15.73 -8.48
C LEU A 107 -8.27 -16.94 -9.40
N ARG A 108 -8.43 -18.16 -8.88
CA ARG A 108 -8.35 -19.37 -9.69
C ARG A 108 -9.43 -19.41 -10.78
N ARG A 109 -10.62 -18.87 -10.50
CA ARG A 109 -11.71 -18.79 -11.49
C ARG A 109 -11.40 -17.84 -12.64
N ILE A 110 -10.57 -16.85 -12.44
CA ILE A 110 -10.11 -15.92 -13.48
C ILE A 110 -8.71 -16.27 -14.00
N GLU A 111 -8.30 -17.52 -13.80
CA GLU A 111 -7.06 -18.09 -14.32
C GLU A 111 -5.77 -17.49 -13.73
N ILE A 112 -5.84 -17.03 -12.50
CA ILE A 112 -4.66 -16.66 -11.71
C ILE A 112 -4.43 -17.76 -10.66
N PRO A 113 -3.49 -18.70 -10.89
CA PRO A 113 -3.39 -19.93 -10.10
C PRO A 113 -2.67 -19.70 -8.77
N VAL A 114 -3.40 -19.16 -7.79
CA VAL A 114 -2.95 -19.03 -6.41
C VAL A 114 -3.48 -20.23 -5.62
N ALA A 115 -2.59 -21.08 -5.11
CA ALA A 115 -2.96 -22.23 -4.29
C ALA A 115 -3.30 -21.76 -2.85
N ASP A 116 -4.04 -22.59 -2.10
CA ASP A 116 -4.38 -22.27 -0.71
C ASP A 116 -3.14 -22.13 0.19
N SER A 117 -2.05 -22.84 -0.14
CA SER A 117 -0.77 -22.73 0.56
C SER A 117 0.11 -21.57 0.11
N ASP A 118 -0.21 -20.90 -0.98
CA ASP A 118 0.54 -19.74 -1.47
C ASP A 118 0.19 -18.50 -0.67
N LEU A 119 1.17 -17.64 -0.43
CA LEU A 119 0.94 -16.31 0.15
C LEU A 119 0.34 -15.39 -0.92
N LEU A 120 -0.75 -14.70 -0.61
CA LEU A 120 -1.54 -13.97 -1.61
C LEU A 120 -0.73 -12.91 -2.36
N ILE A 121 -0.31 -11.87 -1.67
CA ILE A 121 0.35 -10.73 -2.33
C ILE A 121 1.69 -11.14 -2.96
N PRO A 122 2.58 -11.87 -2.26
CA PRO A 122 3.82 -12.34 -2.88
C PRO A 122 3.60 -13.17 -4.15
N THR A 123 2.54 -14.00 -4.19
CA THR A 123 2.24 -14.81 -5.37
C THR A 123 1.70 -13.96 -6.52
N LEU A 124 0.92 -12.91 -6.25
CA LEU A 124 0.45 -11.98 -7.27
C LEU A 124 1.60 -11.31 -8.04
N ALA A 125 2.76 -11.15 -7.42
CA ALA A 125 3.94 -10.62 -8.08
C ALA A 125 4.35 -11.43 -9.32
N ARG A 126 4.20 -12.76 -9.27
CA ARG A 126 4.53 -13.67 -10.40
C ARG A 126 3.67 -13.41 -11.63
N TYR A 127 2.44 -12.92 -11.41
CA TYR A 127 1.47 -12.60 -12.46
C TYR A 127 1.40 -11.10 -12.72
N ARG A 128 2.24 -10.31 -12.03
CA ARG A 128 2.40 -8.86 -12.17
C ARG A 128 1.14 -8.09 -11.88
N PHE A 129 0.43 -8.46 -10.79
CA PHE A 129 -0.75 -7.76 -10.31
C PHE A 129 -0.47 -7.02 -9.01
N TYR A 130 -0.99 -5.80 -8.91
CA TYR A 130 -1.25 -5.11 -7.65
C TYR A 130 -2.59 -5.58 -7.07
N PHE A 131 -2.83 -5.26 -5.81
CA PHE A 131 -4.08 -5.60 -5.14
C PHE A 131 -4.68 -4.36 -4.50
N LYS A 132 -6.00 -4.14 -4.70
CA LYS A 132 -6.72 -3.00 -4.15
C LYS A 132 -7.91 -3.49 -3.32
N CYS A 133 -7.98 -3.03 -2.08
CA CYS A 133 -9.05 -3.39 -1.15
C CYS A 133 -9.36 -2.23 -0.21
N TYR A 134 -10.48 -2.32 0.52
CA TYR A 134 -10.75 -1.36 1.59
C TYR A 134 -9.67 -1.47 2.66
N ASN A 135 -9.35 -0.33 3.29
CA ASN A 135 -8.52 -0.36 4.49
C ASN A 135 -9.32 -0.91 5.68
N ASN A 136 -8.64 -1.20 6.78
CA ASN A 136 -9.25 -1.81 7.95
C ASN A 136 -9.73 -0.80 9.00
N GLU A 137 -10.09 0.42 8.59
CA GLU A 137 -10.46 1.52 9.49
C GLU A 137 -11.95 1.93 9.39
N ASP A 138 -12.81 1.00 9.00
CA ASP A 138 -14.25 1.23 8.81
C ASP A 138 -14.55 2.46 7.93
N SER A 139 -13.89 2.50 6.80
CA SER A 139 -13.94 3.60 5.83
C SER A 139 -14.14 3.04 4.41
N ASN A 140 -14.67 3.87 3.53
CA ASN A 140 -14.74 3.54 2.10
C ASN A 140 -13.44 3.82 1.35
N ASP A 141 -12.43 4.31 2.03
CA ASP A 141 -11.11 4.52 1.45
C ASP A 141 -10.44 3.18 1.15
N MET A 142 -9.70 3.13 0.06
CA MET A 142 -9.03 1.92 -0.39
C MET A 142 -7.53 2.05 -0.30
N GLU A 143 -6.88 0.92 -0.08
CA GLU A 143 -5.44 0.75 -0.14
C GLU A 143 -5.07 -0.01 -1.40
N ILE A 144 -3.93 0.34 -1.97
CA ILE A 144 -3.31 -0.40 -3.05
C ILE A 144 -2.03 -1.03 -2.50
N ILE A 145 -1.95 -2.36 -2.60
CA ILE A 145 -0.79 -3.11 -2.16
C ILE A 145 0.01 -3.51 -3.40
N ILE A 146 1.22 -2.98 -3.49
CA ILE A 146 2.16 -3.33 -4.54
C ILE A 146 3.03 -4.46 -3.99
N PRO A 147 3.04 -5.64 -4.62
CA PRO A 147 3.97 -6.70 -4.21
C PRO A 147 5.41 -6.18 -4.14
N ASN A 148 6.15 -6.57 -3.12
CA ASN A 148 7.52 -6.07 -2.91
C ASN A 148 8.42 -6.30 -4.13
N ASP A 149 8.20 -7.39 -4.86
CA ASP A 149 8.99 -7.71 -6.06
C ASP A 149 8.66 -6.81 -7.27
N LEU A 150 7.62 -5.97 -7.19
CA LEU A 150 7.20 -5.06 -8.26
C LEU A 150 7.49 -3.58 -7.95
N VAL A 151 8.16 -3.27 -6.86
CA VAL A 151 8.41 -1.87 -6.43
C VAL A 151 9.36 -1.09 -7.33
N ASP A 152 10.06 -1.74 -8.26
CA ASP A 152 10.90 -1.03 -9.24
C ASP A 152 10.07 -0.09 -10.13
N ASN A 153 8.76 -0.32 -10.24
CA ASN A 153 7.83 0.52 -10.97
C ASN A 153 7.39 1.77 -10.19
N VAL A 154 7.81 1.92 -8.93
CA VAL A 154 7.39 2.99 -8.03
C VAL A 154 8.38 4.14 -8.06
N ALA A 155 7.88 5.35 -8.21
CA ALA A 155 8.61 6.60 -8.01
C ALA A 155 7.85 7.47 -7.01
N LEU A 156 8.56 8.08 -6.08
CA LEU A 156 7.98 8.92 -5.04
C LEU A 156 8.27 10.40 -5.31
N GLN A 157 7.33 11.25 -4.89
CA GLN A 157 7.48 12.70 -4.91
C GLN A 157 6.96 13.28 -3.59
N SER A 158 7.86 13.84 -2.77
CA SER A 158 7.48 14.53 -1.54
C SER A 158 6.86 15.88 -1.86
N TYR A 159 5.74 16.21 -1.22
CA TYR A 159 5.05 17.49 -1.47
C TYR A 159 4.55 18.18 -0.21
N LYS A 160 4.40 17.46 0.91
CA LYS A 160 4.06 18.02 2.22
C LYS A 160 4.91 17.37 3.30
N GLN A 161 5.07 18.07 4.42
CA GLN A 161 5.77 17.55 5.59
C GLN A 161 5.11 18.03 6.86
N GLN A 162 5.32 17.29 7.93
CA GLN A 162 4.84 17.64 9.27
C GLN A 162 5.89 17.24 10.31
N ILE A 163 6.25 18.17 11.17
CA ILE A 163 7.15 17.91 12.30
C ILE A 163 6.32 17.46 13.48
N PHE A 164 6.78 16.42 14.17
CA PHE A 164 6.18 15.91 15.40
C PHE A 164 7.15 16.11 16.56
N ILE A 165 6.60 16.59 17.69
CA ILE A 165 7.34 16.79 18.94
C ILE A 165 6.53 16.13 20.05
N ASN A 166 7.11 15.11 20.69
CA ASN A 166 6.46 14.32 21.75
C ASN A 166 5.06 13.82 21.35
N GLY A 167 4.93 13.32 20.12
CA GLY A 167 3.67 12.80 19.59
C GLY A 167 2.69 13.86 19.08
N VAL A 168 3.02 15.16 19.21
CA VAL A 168 2.15 16.26 18.76
C VAL A 168 2.61 16.75 17.39
N GLY A 169 1.73 16.63 16.41
CA GLY A 169 1.96 17.16 15.06
C GLY A 169 1.89 18.68 15.04
N GLN A 170 2.90 19.30 14.47
CA GLN A 170 2.94 20.72 14.20
C GLN A 170 2.14 21.02 12.92
N THR A 171 2.08 22.28 12.50
CA THR A 171 1.37 22.64 11.26
C THR A 171 1.93 21.88 10.05
N LEU A 172 1.04 21.26 9.29
CA LEU A 172 1.39 20.64 8.02
C LEU A 172 1.85 21.74 7.04
N THR A 173 3.02 21.57 6.45
CA THR A 173 3.61 22.54 5.54
C THR A 173 3.95 21.91 4.19
N LYS A 174 4.09 22.78 3.18
CA LYS A 174 4.57 22.35 1.86
C LYS A 174 6.02 21.90 1.98
N TYR A 175 6.34 20.78 1.35
CA TYR A 175 7.74 20.35 1.23
C TYR A 175 8.45 21.18 0.17
N VAL A 176 9.59 21.75 0.53
CA VAL A 176 10.46 22.52 -0.36
C VAL A 176 11.78 21.78 -0.50
N LYS A 177 12.18 21.56 -1.75
CA LYS A 177 13.45 20.93 -2.07
C LYS A 177 14.64 21.80 -1.66
#